data_19576cd6e5937600202a2f6e9bf00ec7
#
_entry.id   19576cd6e5937600202a2f6e9bf00ec7
#
_cell.length_a   1.000
_cell.length_b   1.000
_cell.length_c   1.000
_cell.angle_alpha   90.00
_cell.angle_beta   90.00
_cell.angle_gamma   90.00
#
_symmetry.space_group_name_H-M   'P 1'
#
loop_
_entity.id
_entity.type
_entity.pdbx_description
1 polymer ?
#
loop_
_entity_poly.entity_id
_entity_poly.type
_entity_poly.pdbx_seq_one_letter_code
_entity_poly.pdbx_strand_id
1 'polypeptide(L)'
;RLRLLERQEQLMRLARDVSDREIEASEFEFQAEALISQFPELQSITWVDAQRNIIALHASPSAPAHMQRLPGSTISPDEADGSFELARDLLQPVYSSPLGDSPQSSSLILQVPLTAQGRFAGTIMGEYSIDGLLRFGIPPEVMARYAVALLNDRDHVLAGGLHPPDTVLRLLPWSHQPLEHAVPVSPVGNGLILKAQGYRTSQDIVGSGFFWVVGALSALTVWMLIGTWRHTRKRVQTQQALVAETNFRRAMENSMLTGMRALDMQGRITYVNPAFCSMTGWTEAELVGRTAPFPYWP
;
A
#
# COMPACT_ATOMS: atom_id res chain seq x y z
N ARG A 1 -23.70 6.02 8.38
CA ARG A 1 -24.88 5.48 9.12
C ARG A 1 -25.91 6.57 9.41
N LEU A 2 -25.54 7.64 10.09
CA LEU A 2 -26.48 8.69 10.53
C LEU A 2 -27.23 9.37 9.38
N ARG A 3 -26.56 9.67 8.27
CA ARG A 3 -27.20 10.36 7.14
C ARG A 3 -28.27 9.54 6.41
N LEU A 4 -28.04 8.24 6.19
CA LEU A 4 -29.04 7.37 5.56
C LEU A 4 -30.28 7.18 6.45
N LEU A 5 -30.07 7.05 7.76
CA LEU A 5 -31.19 6.95 8.72
C LEU A 5 -32.00 8.24 8.76
N GLU A 6 -31.38 9.39 8.73
CA GLU A 6 -32.05 10.70 8.69
C GLU A 6 -32.92 10.83 7.41
N ARG A 7 -32.41 10.43 6.27
CA ARG A 7 -33.14 10.43 5.00
C ARG A 7 -34.30 9.46 4.98
N GLN A 8 -34.07 8.25 5.50
CA GLN A 8 -35.15 7.28 5.69
C GLN A 8 -36.25 7.86 6.56
N GLU A 9 -35.90 8.57 7.63
CA GLU A 9 -36.87 9.19 8.53
C GLU A 9 -37.70 10.28 7.82
N GLN A 10 -37.08 11.08 6.93
CA GLN A 10 -37.80 12.08 6.15
C GLN A 10 -38.82 11.43 5.17
N LEU A 11 -38.39 10.37 4.45
CA LEU A 11 -39.31 9.63 3.58
C LEU A 11 -40.43 8.93 4.37
N MET A 12 -40.13 8.46 5.59
CA MET A 12 -41.15 7.89 6.49
C MET A 12 -42.16 8.95 6.97
N ARG A 13 -41.75 10.20 7.18
CA ARG A 13 -42.66 11.32 7.48
C ARG A 13 -43.60 11.58 6.31
N LEU A 14 -43.05 11.75 5.10
CA LEU A 14 -43.82 11.91 3.87
C LEU A 14 -44.81 10.75 3.66
N ALA A 15 -44.39 9.51 3.90
CA ALA A 15 -45.23 8.33 3.80
C ALA A 15 -46.38 8.34 4.84
N ARG A 16 -46.16 8.88 6.03
CA ARG A 16 -47.18 9.02 7.06
C ARG A 16 -48.22 10.07 6.62
N ASP A 17 -47.79 11.25 6.16
CA ASP A 17 -48.66 12.33 5.73
C ASP A 17 -49.56 11.86 4.58
N VAL A 18 -49.03 11.06 3.65
CA VAL A 18 -49.80 10.39 2.59
C VAL A 18 -50.79 9.35 3.17
N SER A 19 -50.33 8.51 4.11
CA SER A 19 -51.16 7.46 4.72
C SER A 19 -52.34 8.02 5.50
N ASP A 20 -52.14 9.15 6.17
CA ASP A 20 -53.17 9.84 6.97
C ASP A 20 -54.08 10.71 6.09
N ARG A 21 -53.86 10.76 4.78
CA ARG A 21 -54.59 11.58 3.79
C ARG A 21 -54.53 13.08 4.08
N GLU A 22 -53.44 13.51 4.65
CA GLU A 22 -53.21 14.93 4.95
C GLU A 22 -52.77 15.71 3.70
N ILE A 23 -52.20 14.99 2.70
CA ILE A 23 -51.68 15.58 1.46
C ILE A 23 -52.26 14.89 0.22
N GLU A 24 -52.45 15.71 -0.84
CA GLU A 24 -52.85 15.27 -2.18
C GLU A 24 -51.59 15.14 -3.09
N ALA A 25 -51.80 14.61 -4.33
CA ALA A 25 -50.72 14.40 -5.30
C ALA A 25 -49.90 15.65 -5.59
N SER A 26 -50.52 16.81 -5.70
CA SER A 26 -49.83 18.08 -5.97
C SER A 26 -48.99 18.55 -4.79
N GLU A 27 -49.45 18.38 -3.57
CA GLU A 27 -48.69 18.70 -2.36
C GLU A 27 -47.55 17.72 -2.15
N PHE A 28 -47.76 16.43 -2.47
CA PHE A 28 -46.71 15.43 -2.48
C PHE A 28 -45.56 15.81 -3.44
N GLU A 29 -45.86 16.24 -4.68
CA GLU A 29 -44.85 16.65 -5.63
C GLU A 29 -44.01 17.82 -5.13
N PHE A 30 -44.64 18.81 -4.48
CA PHE A 30 -43.98 19.95 -3.88
C PHE A 30 -43.02 19.53 -2.74
N GLN A 31 -43.47 18.65 -1.84
CA GLN A 31 -42.65 18.12 -0.74
C GLN A 31 -41.52 17.24 -1.27
N ALA A 32 -41.75 16.43 -2.30
CA ALA A 32 -40.76 15.61 -2.97
C ALA A 32 -39.68 16.46 -3.62
N GLU A 33 -40.04 17.57 -4.31
CA GLU A 33 -39.10 18.55 -4.88
C GLU A 33 -38.20 19.16 -3.80
N ALA A 34 -38.81 19.57 -2.67
CA ALA A 34 -38.05 20.12 -1.55
C ALA A 34 -36.99 19.12 -1.00
N LEU A 35 -37.38 17.85 -0.82
CA LEU A 35 -36.50 16.80 -0.35
C LEU A 35 -35.36 16.50 -1.34
N ILE A 36 -35.64 16.40 -2.64
CA ILE A 36 -34.63 16.17 -3.69
C ILE A 36 -33.67 17.35 -3.76
N SER A 37 -34.14 18.58 -3.60
CA SER A 37 -33.31 19.77 -3.57
C SER A 37 -32.38 19.79 -2.34
N GLN A 38 -32.85 19.26 -1.21
CA GLN A 38 -32.07 19.17 0.02
C GLN A 38 -31.06 18.02 0.00
N PHE A 39 -31.38 16.92 -0.68
CA PHE A 39 -30.57 15.70 -0.74
C PHE A 39 -30.19 15.33 -2.18
N PRO A 40 -29.10 15.87 -2.72
CA PRO A 40 -28.73 15.69 -4.13
C PRO A 40 -28.49 14.25 -4.58
N GLU A 41 -28.22 13.35 -3.65
CA GLU A 41 -28.10 11.91 -3.93
C GLU A 41 -29.46 11.21 -4.15
N LEU A 42 -30.58 11.82 -3.72
CA LEU A 42 -31.92 11.35 -3.97
C LEU A 42 -32.38 11.86 -5.35
N GLN A 43 -32.54 10.93 -6.28
CA GLN A 43 -32.79 11.24 -7.69
C GLN A 43 -34.29 11.33 -8.02
N SER A 44 -35.12 10.50 -7.38
CA SER A 44 -36.56 10.53 -7.55
C SER A 44 -37.28 10.09 -6.29
N ILE A 45 -38.50 10.63 -6.11
CA ILE A 45 -39.47 10.16 -5.12
C ILE A 45 -40.79 9.90 -5.85
N THR A 46 -41.30 8.65 -5.71
CA THR A 46 -42.48 8.18 -6.41
C THR A 46 -43.50 7.66 -5.41
N TRP A 47 -44.74 8.11 -5.53
CA TRP A 47 -45.87 7.56 -4.80
C TRP A 47 -46.53 6.48 -5.66
N VAL A 48 -46.59 5.26 -5.15
CA VAL A 48 -47.05 4.07 -5.85
C VAL A 48 -48.22 3.44 -5.06
N ASP A 49 -49.30 3.07 -5.73
CA ASP A 49 -50.43 2.38 -5.11
C ASP A 49 -50.15 0.88 -4.87
N ALA A 50 -51.12 0.19 -4.26
CA ALA A 50 -51.04 -1.25 -3.99
C ALA A 50 -50.97 -2.12 -5.26
N GLN A 51 -51.36 -1.60 -6.42
CA GLN A 51 -51.35 -2.23 -7.73
C GLN A 51 -50.11 -1.85 -8.54
N ARG A 52 -49.16 -1.09 -7.94
CA ARG A 52 -47.94 -0.57 -8.53
C ARG A 52 -48.16 0.53 -9.59
N ASN A 53 -49.29 1.19 -9.61
CA ASN A 53 -49.49 2.36 -10.46
C ASN A 53 -48.91 3.59 -9.79
N ILE A 54 -48.25 4.43 -10.56
CA ILE A 54 -47.68 5.69 -10.12
C ILE A 54 -48.81 6.72 -9.96
N ILE A 55 -49.01 7.21 -8.74
CA ILE A 55 -49.98 8.25 -8.44
C ILE A 55 -49.38 9.63 -8.67
N ALA A 56 -48.19 9.85 -8.12
CA ALA A 56 -47.44 11.09 -8.24
C ALA A 56 -45.94 10.80 -8.23
N LEU A 57 -45.13 11.67 -8.84
CA LEU A 57 -43.70 11.51 -8.97
C LEU A 57 -43.05 12.89 -9.05
N HIS A 58 -41.94 13.04 -8.33
CA HIS A 58 -40.95 14.10 -8.65
C HIS A 58 -39.59 13.47 -8.88
N ALA A 59 -38.92 13.86 -9.97
CA ALA A 59 -37.58 13.39 -10.30
C ALA A 59 -36.63 14.58 -10.55
N SER A 60 -35.40 14.46 -10.11
CA SER A 60 -34.36 15.47 -10.41
C SER A 60 -34.19 15.63 -11.92
N PRO A 61 -33.94 16.84 -12.42
CA PRO A 61 -33.63 17.06 -13.85
C PRO A 61 -32.42 16.26 -14.33
N SER A 62 -31.51 15.88 -13.43
CA SER A 62 -30.33 15.07 -13.71
C SER A 62 -30.57 13.56 -13.57
N ALA A 63 -31.77 13.15 -13.18
CA ALA A 63 -32.12 11.74 -13.02
C ALA A 63 -32.09 10.99 -14.36
N PRO A 64 -31.61 9.75 -14.39
CA PRO A 64 -31.64 8.90 -15.58
C PRO A 64 -33.06 8.75 -16.16
N ALA A 65 -33.15 8.52 -17.47
CA ALA A 65 -34.44 8.45 -18.16
C ALA A 65 -35.41 7.40 -17.58
N HIS A 66 -34.93 6.30 -17.05
CA HIS A 66 -35.75 5.27 -16.42
C HIS A 66 -36.41 5.72 -15.13
N MET A 67 -35.92 6.77 -14.46
CA MET A 67 -36.50 7.37 -13.27
C MET A 67 -37.51 8.47 -13.60
N GLN A 68 -37.53 8.97 -14.84
CA GLN A 68 -38.48 9.98 -15.34
C GLN A 68 -39.74 9.33 -15.87
N ARG A 69 -40.45 8.66 -14.97
CA ARG A 69 -41.72 7.96 -15.28
C ARG A 69 -42.87 8.97 -15.38
N LEU A 70 -44.01 8.51 -15.87
CA LEU A 70 -45.24 9.34 -15.94
C LEU A 70 -46.26 8.86 -14.94
N PRO A 71 -47.01 9.76 -14.29
CA PRO A 71 -48.20 9.39 -13.49
C PRO A 71 -49.15 8.51 -14.30
N GLY A 72 -49.71 7.50 -13.68
CA GLY A 72 -50.56 6.51 -14.31
C GLY A 72 -49.85 5.32 -14.96
N SER A 73 -48.51 5.34 -15.08
CA SER A 73 -47.74 4.17 -15.50
C SER A 73 -47.56 3.17 -14.36
N THR A 74 -47.32 1.90 -14.69
CA THR A 74 -47.13 0.81 -13.72
C THR A 74 -45.64 0.44 -13.61
N ILE A 75 -45.16 0.27 -12.38
CA ILE A 75 -43.80 -0.18 -12.13
C ILE A 75 -43.68 -1.68 -12.34
N SER A 76 -42.71 -2.11 -13.17
CA SER A 76 -42.45 -3.54 -13.39
C SER A 76 -41.95 -4.23 -12.10
N PRO A 77 -42.29 -5.52 -11.85
CA PRO A 77 -41.77 -6.28 -10.74
C PRO A 77 -40.25 -6.34 -10.72
N ASP A 78 -39.61 -6.42 -11.87
CA ASP A 78 -38.15 -6.56 -12.00
C ASP A 78 -37.40 -5.24 -11.68
N GLU A 79 -38.08 -4.09 -11.80
CA GLU A 79 -37.47 -2.79 -11.54
C GLU A 79 -37.16 -2.52 -10.07
N ALA A 80 -37.87 -3.19 -9.16
CA ALA A 80 -37.76 -2.96 -7.72
C ALA A 80 -37.07 -4.14 -6.97
N ASP A 81 -36.55 -5.12 -7.68
CA ASP A 81 -35.84 -6.29 -7.12
C ASP A 81 -36.56 -6.95 -5.92
N GLY A 82 -37.88 -7.10 -6.01
CA GLY A 82 -38.69 -7.68 -4.92
C GLY A 82 -38.82 -6.83 -3.66
N SER A 83 -38.21 -5.64 -3.59
CA SER A 83 -38.27 -4.78 -2.42
C SER A 83 -39.69 -4.22 -2.15
N PHE A 84 -40.51 -4.06 -3.20
CA PHE A 84 -41.91 -3.66 -3.06
C PHE A 84 -42.71 -4.73 -2.35
N GLU A 85 -42.58 -6.02 -2.71
CA GLU A 85 -43.23 -7.15 -2.07
C GLU A 85 -42.83 -7.29 -0.61
N LEU A 86 -41.50 -7.17 -0.36
CA LEU A 86 -41.00 -7.21 1.01
C LEU A 86 -41.53 -6.07 1.86
N ALA A 87 -41.64 -4.86 1.33
CA ALA A 87 -42.19 -3.71 2.04
C ALA A 87 -43.69 -3.91 2.32
N ARG A 88 -44.44 -4.51 1.37
CA ARG A 88 -45.85 -4.88 1.54
C ARG A 88 -46.02 -5.92 2.63
N ASP A 89 -45.22 -6.98 2.62
CA ASP A 89 -45.39 -8.13 3.52
C ASP A 89 -44.90 -7.83 4.94
N LEU A 90 -43.84 -7.03 5.08
CA LEU A 90 -43.26 -6.65 6.36
C LEU A 90 -43.88 -5.38 6.98
N LEU A 91 -44.53 -4.54 6.18
CA LEU A 91 -45.01 -3.20 6.57
C LEU A 91 -43.90 -2.35 7.22
N GLN A 92 -42.66 -2.48 6.70
CA GLN A 92 -41.48 -1.78 7.15
C GLN A 92 -40.69 -1.21 5.95
N PRO A 93 -39.89 -0.15 6.14
CA PRO A 93 -39.02 0.33 5.10
C PRO A 93 -38.02 -0.74 4.68
N VAL A 94 -37.89 -0.96 3.36
CA VAL A 94 -37.02 -1.98 2.76
C VAL A 94 -36.15 -1.34 1.68
N TYR A 95 -34.87 -1.62 1.71
CA TYR A 95 -33.94 -1.26 0.63
C TYR A 95 -33.87 -2.39 -0.40
N SER A 96 -33.80 -2.04 -1.68
CA SER A 96 -33.49 -2.98 -2.76
C SER A 96 -32.02 -3.42 -2.69
N SER A 97 -31.68 -4.48 -3.44
CA SER A 97 -30.30 -4.67 -3.87
C SER A 97 -29.88 -3.51 -4.78
N PRO A 98 -28.57 -3.20 -4.88
CA PRO A 98 -28.10 -2.22 -5.85
C PRO A 98 -28.51 -2.61 -7.26
N LEU A 99 -29.15 -1.69 -7.98
CA LEU A 99 -29.61 -1.86 -9.36
C LEU A 99 -28.61 -1.19 -10.31
N GLY A 100 -28.32 -1.83 -11.45
CA GLY A 100 -27.39 -1.33 -12.46
C GLY A 100 -25.97 -1.87 -12.30
N ASP A 101 -25.29 -2.03 -13.45
CA ASP A 101 -23.97 -2.67 -13.56
C ASP A 101 -22.83 -1.66 -13.78
N SER A 102 -23.13 -0.36 -13.88
CA SER A 102 -22.13 0.66 -14.12
C SER A 102 -22.13 1.75 -13.06
N PRO A 103 -20.97 2.33 -12.73
CA PRO A 103 -20.84 3.35 -11.71
C PRO A 103 -21.76 4.57 -11.88
N GLN A 104 -22.14 4.88 -13.13
CA GLN A 104 -22.97 6.05 -13.45
C GLN A 104 -24.47 5.76 -13.47
N SER A 105 -24.87 4.49 -13.56
CA SER A 105 -26.27 4.06 -13.64
C SER A 105 -26.72 3.25 -12.43
N SER A 106 -25.85 3.03 -11.46
CA SER A 106 -26.20 2.24 -10.28
C SER A 106 -27.05 3.06 -9.31
N SER A 107 -28.19 2.49 -8.95
CA SER A 107 -29.17 3.08 -8.03
C SER A 107 -29.51 2.14 -6.88
N LEU A 108 -30.01 2.73 -5.80
CA LEU A 108 -30.51 2.05 -4.63
C LEU A 108 -31.94 2.54 -4.38
N ILE A 109 -32.88 1.64 -4.24
CA ILE A 109 -34.27 1.97 -3.97
C ILE A 109 -34.58 1.76 -2.51
N LEU A 110 -35.27 2.71 -1.87
CA LEU A 110 -35.91 2.58 -0.57
C LEU A 110 -37.42 2.56 -0.78
N GLN A 111 -38.07 1.48 -0.39
CA GLN A 111 -39.53 1.34 -0.35
C GLN A 111 -40.03 1.61 1.06
N VAL A 112 -40.83 2.65 1.23
CA VAL A 112 -41.50 2.96 2.51
C VAL A 112 -42.99 2.65 2.37
N PRO A 113 -43.53 1.66 3.13
CA PRO A 113 -44.91 1.24 2.96
C PRO A 113 -45.90 2.31 3.44
N LEU A 114 -46.96 2.46 2.68
CA LEU A 114 -48.14 3.24 3.03
C LEU A 114 -49.19 2.31 3.65
N THR A 115 -49.86 2.79 4.67
CA THR A 115 -50.92 2.03 5.34
C THR A 115 -52.21 2.84 5.41
N ALA A 116 -53.30 2.21 5.05
CA ALA A 116 -54.65 2.76 5.23
C ALA A 116 -55.49 1.78 6.09
N GLN A 117 -55.93 2.23 7.22
CA GLN A 117 -56.69 1.39 8.17
C GLN A 117 -55.97 0.09 8.57
N GLY A 118 -54.63 0.16 8.72
CA GLY A 118 -53.81 -0.99 9.08
C GLY A 118 -53.54 -2.00 7.95
N ARG A 119 -53.93 -1.68 6.71
CA ARG A 119 -53.70 -2.50 5.52
C ARG A 119 -52.73 -1.77 4.59
N PHE A 120 -51.94 -2.53 3.85
CA PHE A 120 -51.05 -2.00 2.83
C PHE A 120 -51.85 -1.23 1.76
N ALA A 121 -51.45 -0.01 1.48
CA ALA A 121 -52.07 0.88 0.52
C ALA A 121 -51.16 1.27 -0.64
N GLY A 122 -49.87 0.94 -0.57
CA GLY A 122 -48.87 1.28 -1.55
C GLY A 122 -47.53 1.57 -0.92
N THR A 123 -46.64 2.25 -1.63
CA THR A 123 -45.33 2.66 -1.11
C THR A 123 -44.95 4.07 -1.56
N ILE A 124 -44.14 4.74 -0.75
CA ILE A 124 -43.26 5.82 -1.24
C ILE A 124 -41.93 5.19 -1.61
N MET A 125 -41.56 5.30 -2.86
CA MET A 125 -40.31 4.80 -3.42
C MET A 125 -39.33 5.94 -3.58
N GLY A 126 -38.20 5.91 -2.84
CA GLY A 126 -37.08 6.85 -3.01
C GLY A 126 -35.92 6.18 -3.75
N GLU A 127 -35.49 6.74 -4.86
CA GLU A 127 -34.38 6.24 -5.65
C GLU A 127 -33.15 7.10 -5.43
N TYR A 128 -32.05 6.48 -4.96
CA TYR A 128 -30.77 7.12 -4.67
C TYR A 128 -29.74 6.76 -5.72
N SER A 129 -28.95 7.72 -6.17
CA SER A 129 -27.72 7.46 -6.93
C SER A 129 -26.65 6.92 -5.99
N ILE A 130 -26.05 5.77 -6.33
CA ILE A 130 -24.96 5.18 -5.53
C ILE A 130 -23.70 6.06 -5.62
N ASP A 131 -23.42 6.69 -6.77
CA ASP A 131 -22.35 7.69 -6.91
C ASP A 131 -22.63 8.93 -6.04
N GLY A 132 -23.89 9.39 -6.02
CA GLY A 132 -24.32 10.47 -5.16
C GLY A 132 -24.13 10.15 -3.67
N LEU A 133 -24.52 8.94 -3.24
CA LEU A 133 -24.31 8.48 -1.87
C LEU A 133 -22.85 8.47 -1.46
N LEU A 134 -21.94 8.09 -2.37
CA LEU A 134 -20.50 8.14 -2.14
C LEU A 134 -20.03 9.59 -2.02
N ARG A 135 -20.36 10.43 -3.01
CA ARG A 135 -19.90 11.82 -3.13
C ARG A 135 -20.37 12.72 -1.99
N PHE A 136 -21.65 12.63 -1.62
CA PHE A 136 -22.24 13.48 -0.58
C PHE A 136 -22.26 12.82 0.81
N GLY A 137 -22.08 11.50 0.88
CA GLY A 137 -22.09 10.74 2.13
C GLY A 137 -20.76 10.69 2.85
N ILE A 138 -19.64 10.87 2.15
CA ILE A 138 -18.28 10.77 2.70
C ILE A 138 -17.65 12.15 2.83
N PRO A 139 -17.04 12.50 3.98
CA PRO A 139 -16.31 13.74 4.13
C PRO A 139 -15.16 13.86 3.13
N PRO A 140 -14.90 15.06 2.55
CA PRO A 140 -13.84 15.27 1.59
C PRO A 140 -12.44 14.97 2.15
N GLU A 141 -12.23 15.13 3.46
CA GLU A 141 -10.98 14.79 4.13
C GLU A 141 -10.65 13.29 4.06
N VAL A 142 -11.68 12.44 4.05
CA VAL A 142 -11.53 10.99 3.92
C VAL A 142 -11.16 10.65 2.48
N MET A 143 -11.85 11.25 1.50
CA MET A 143 -11.57 11.04 0.08
C MET A 143 -10.18 11.57 -0.35
N ALA A 144 -9.65 12.55 0.38
CA ALA A 144 -8.29 13.05 0.15
C ALA A 144 -7.19 12.08 0.63
N ARG A 145 -7.50 11.18 1.58
CA ARG A 145 -6.54 10.25 2.19
C ARG A 145 -6.72 8.80 1.76
N TYR A 146 -7.91 8.44 1.30
CA TYR A 146 -8.28 7.08 0.97
C TYR A 146 -8.95 7.01 -0.39
N ALA A 147 -8.59 6.02 -1.20
CA ALA A 147 -9.40 5.59 -2.32
C ALA A 147 -10.62 4.86 -1.74
N VAL A 148 -11.81 5.33 -2.08
CA VAL A 148 -13.05 4.77 -1.53
C VAL A 148 -13.94 4.30 -2.66
N ALA A 149 -14.52 3.12 -2.52
CA ALA A 149 -15.47 2.57 -3.46
C ALA A 149 -16.63 1.88 -2.73
N LEU A 150 -17.80 1.95 -3.36
CA LEU A 150 -18.95 1.13 -3.01
C LEU A 150 -19.00 -0.07 -3.93
N LEU A 151 -19.08 -1.26 -3.35
CA LEU A 151 -19.10 -2.54 -4.05
C LEU A 151 -20.41 -3.28 -3.74
N ASN A 152 -20.79 -4.16 -4.66
CA ASN A 152 -21.86 -5.13 -4.38
C ASN A 152 -21.28 -6.39 -3.68
N ASP A 153 -22.15 -7.37 -3.42
CA ASP A 153 -21.83 -8.69 -2.86
C ASP A 153 -20.87 -9.53 -3.71
N ARG A 154 -20.70 -9.17 -4.99
CA ARG A 154 -19.79 -9.83 -5.97
C ARG A 154 -18.48 -9.07 -6.18
N ASP A 155 -18.14 -8.15 -5.30
CA ASP A 155 -16.95 -7.29 -5.41
C ASP A 155 -16.91 -6.40 -6.68
N HIS A 156 -18.05 -6.17 -7.35
CA HIS A 156 -18.12 -5.21 -8.44
C HIS A 156 -18.21 -3.78 -7.88
N VAL A 157 -17.40 -2.88 -8.45
CA VAL A 157 -17.41 -1.46 -8.08
C VAL A 157 -18.65 -0.78 -8.67
N LEU A 158 -19.54 -0.30 -7.80
CA LEU A 158 -20.75 0.43 -8.16
C LEU A 158 -20.55 1.94 -8.19
N ALA A 159 -19.63 2.46 -7.38
CA ALA A 159 -19.23 3.87 -7.38
C ALA A 159 -17.85 4.05 -6.79
N GLY A 160 -17.16 5.15 -7.18
CA GLY A 160 -15.81 5.43 -6.73
C GLY A 160 -14.74 4.66 -7.49
N GLY A 161 -13.60 4.44 -6.86
CA GLY A 161 -12.51 3.69 -7.46
C GLY A 161 -11.51 3.21 -6.41
N LEU A 162 -10.98 2.02 -6.62
CA LEU A 162 -9.87 1.46 -5.86
C LEU A 162 -8.63 1.45 -6.74
N HIS A 163 -7.46 1.66 -6.14
CA HIS A 163 -6.21 1.51 -6.87
C HIS A 163 -5.99 0.02 -7.16
N PRO A 164 -5.64 -0.36 -8.40
CA PRO A 164 -5.30 -1.73 -8.69
C PRO A 164 -4.11 -2.15 -7.83
N PRO A 165 -4.07 -3.38 -7.30
CA PRO A 165 -2.93 -3.87 -6.56
C PRO A 165 -1.71 -3.86 -7.49
N ASP A 166 -0.62 -3.17 -7.08
CA ASP A 166 0.65 -3.15 -7.81
C ASP A 166 1.19 -4.58 -7.96
N THR A 167 0.99 -5.16 -9.13
CA THR A 167 1.40 -6.53 -9.44
C THR A 167 2.91 -6.73 -9.42
N VAL A 168 3.69 -5.67 -9.69
CA VAL A 168 5.16 -5.72 -9.75
C VAL A 168 5.80 -5.88 -8.37
N LEU A 169 5.16 -5.40 -7.31
CA LEU A 169 5.70 -5.45 -5.95
C LEU A 169 5.32 -6.72 -5.16
N ARG A 170 4.44 -7.57 -5.69
CA ARG A 170 4.06 -8.85 -5.05
C ARG A 170 5.22 -9.87 -4.92
N LEU A 171 6.26 -9.71 -5.71
CA LEU A 171 7.44 -10.59 -5.69
C LEU A 171 8.46 -10.23 -4.61
N LEU A 172 8.28 -9.12 -3.90
CA LEU A 172 9.16 -8.70 -2.83
C LEU A 172 8.60 -9.14 -1.47
N PRO A 173 9.38 -9.84 -0.62
CA PRO A 173 8.90 -10.38 0.66
C PRO A 173 8.47 -9.33 1.71
N TRP A 174 8.60 -8.06 1.39
CA TRP A 174 8.20 -6.89 2.21
C TRP A 174 7.17 -5.99 1.52
N SER A 175 6.43 -6.49 0.54
CA SER A 175 5.30 -5.75 0.01
C SER A 175 4.22 -5.64 1.09
N HIS A 176 4.13 -4.47 1.70
CA HIS A 176 3.04 -4.16 2.62
C HIS A 176 1.75 -4.12 1.79
N GLN A 177 0.80 -4.98 2.15
CA GLN A 177 -0.54 -4.89 1.58
C GLN A 177 -1.12 -3.52 1.95
N PRO A 178 -1.75 -2.80 1.01
CA PRO A 178 -2.43 -1.57 1.34
C PRO A 178 -3.45 -1.87 2.45
N LEU A 179 -3.54 -0.98 3.44
CA LEU A 179 -4.51 -1.13 4.51
C LEU A 179 -5.91 -1.00 3.89
N GLU A 180 -6.59 -2.12 3.76
CA GLU A 180 -7.95 -2.19 3.24
C GLU A 180 -8.92 -2.35 4.39
N HIS A 181 -9.96 -1.52 4.40
CA HIS A 181 -11.07 -1.64 5.32
C HIS A 181 -12.36 -1.77 4.52
N ALA A 182 -13.10 -2.84 4.78
CA ALA A 182 -14.42 -3.07 4.22
C ALA A 182 -15.46 -3.01 5.33
N VAL A 183 -16.48 -2.18 5.15
CA VAL A 183 -17.58 -2.00 6.10
C VAL A 183 -18.90 -2.11 5.37
N PRO A 184 -19.83 -2.98 5.83
CA PRO A 184 -21.17 -3.05 5.25
C PRO A 184 -21.92 -1.74 5.49
N VAL A 185 -22.63 -1.27 4.47
CA VAL A 185 -23.41 -0.04 4.54
C VAL A 185 -24.75 -0.37 5.21
N SER A 186 -24.83 -0.11 6.50
CA SER A 186 -26.07 -0.28 7.27
C SER A 186 -26.90 1.04 7.26
N PRO A 187 -28.23 1.01 7.15
CA PRO A 187 -29.11 -0.14 7.36
C PRO A 187 -29.44 -0.94 6.08
N VAL A 188 -28.81 -0.66 4.96
CA VAL A 188 -29.15 -1.23 3.66
C VAL A 188 -29.09 -2.77 3.66
N GLY A 189 -28.14 -3.37 4.35
CA GLY A 189 -28.09 -4.83 4.60
C GLY A 189 -27.93 -5.74 3.37
N ASN A 190 -28.09 -5.20 2.17
CA ASN A 190 -28.26 -5.94 0.93
C ASN A 190 -26.99 -5.99 0.08
N GLY A 191 -25.90 -6.43 0.68
CA GLY A 191 -24.67 -6.65 -0.07
C GLY A 191 -23.96 -5.38 -0.54
N LEU A 192 -24.28 -4.18 0.00
CA LEU A 192 -23.57 -2.96 -0.29
C LEU A 192 -22.41 -2.78 0.71
N ILE A 193 -21.20 -2.80 0.18
CA ILE A 193 -19.96 -2.74 0.98
C ILE A 193 -19.19 -1.47 0.63
N LEU A 194 -18.86 -0.69 1.64
CA LEU A 194 -17.95 0.44 1.52
C LEU A 194 -16.53 -0.08 1.75
N LYS A 195 -15.70 0.00 0.72
CA LYS A 195 -14.27 -0.37 0.79
C LYS A 195 -13.42 0.89 0.73
N ALA A 196 -12.53 1.05 1.71
CA ALA A 196 -11.57 2.13 1.77
C ALA A 196 -10.15 1.58 1.71
N GLN A 197 -9.33 2.14 0.83
CA GLN A 197 -7.93 1.77 0.63
C GLN A 197 -7.07 3.01 0.85
N GLY A 198 -6.09 2.91 1.77
CA GLY A 198 -5.17 4.02 2.03
C GLY A 198 -4.33 4.37 0.82
N TYR A 199 -4.22 5.67 0.49
CA TYR A 199 -3.24 6.12 -0.51
C TYR A 199 -1.83 5.86 0.03
N ARG A 200 -0.96 5.29 -0.80
CA ARG A 200 0.48 5.25 -0.49
C ARG A 200 1.00 6.67 -0.41
N THR A 201 1.33 7.10 0.77
CA THR A 201 1.98 8.40 0.98
C THR A 201 3.42 8.28 0.51
N SER A 202 3.94 9.32 -0.17
CA SER A 202 5.36 9.40 -0.55
C SER A 202 6.33 9.21 0.64
N GLN A 203 5.86 9.42 1.87
CA GLN A 203 6.60 9.14 3.10
C GLN A 203 6.90 7.64 3.31
N ASP A 204 6.00 6.73 2.90
CA ASP A 204 6.23 5.29 3.02
C ASP A 204 7.28 4.79 2.03
N ILE A 205 7.34 5.40 0.84
CA ILE A 205 8.34 5.10 -0.18
C ILE A 205 9.72 5.64 0.24
N VAL A 206 9.78 6.87 0.75
CA VAL A 206 11.01 7.50 1.22
C VAL A 206 11.55 6.77 2.46
N GLY A 207 10.70 6.41 3.43
CA GLY A 207 11.09 5.67 4.62
C GLY A 207 11.70 4.31 4.27
N SER A 208 11.06 3.52 3.42
CA SER A 208 11.58 2.22 3.02
C SER A 208 12.84 2.33 2.15
N GLY A 209 12.92 3.30 1.24
CA GLY A 209 14.12 3.58 0.43
C GLY A 209 15.32 3.99 1.28
N PHE A 210 15.13 4.82 2.30
CA PHE A 210 16.18 5.24 3.21
C PHE A 210 16.79 4.07 3.98
N PHE A 211 15.97 3.15 4.50
CA PHE A 211 16.47 1.94 5.18
C PHE A 211 17.34 1.06 4.27
N TRP A 212 16.99 0.96 2.99
CA TRP A 212 17.78 0.19 2.03
C TRP A 212 19.10 0.84 1.71
N VAL A 213 19.12 2.16 1.55
CA VAL A 213 20.38 2.92 1.33
C VAL A 213 21.29 2.79 2.55
N VAL A 214 20.78 2.95 3.75
CA VAL A 214 21.57 2.78 5.00
C VAL A 214 22.06 1.34 5.12
N GLY A 215 21.22 0.34 4.84
CA GLY A 215 21.60 -1.08 4.86
C GLY A 215 22.71 -1.40 3.85
N ALA A 216 22.60 -0.89 2.61
CA ALA A 216 23.60 -1.09 1.57
C ALA A 216 24.95 -0.43 1.92
N LEU A 217 24.93 0.80 2.43
CA LEU A 217 26.12 1.51 2.89
C LEU A 217 26.78 0.78 4.07
N SER A 218 26.00 0.28 5.01
CA SER A 218 26.52 -0.51 6.15
C SER A 218 27.16 -1.82 5.69
N ALA A 219 26.54 -2.53 4.75
CA ALA A 219 27.10 -3.73 4.16
C ALA A 219 28.41 -3.45 3.40
N LEU A 220 28.47 -2.34 2.65
CA LEU A 220 29.67 -1.91 1.94
C LEU A 220 30.82 -1.60 2.90
N THR A 221 30.55 -0.90 4.01
CA THR A 221 31.57 -0.58 5.01
C THR A 221 32.10 -1.83 5.69
N VAL A 222 31.26 -2.78 6.05
CA VAL A 222 31.68 -4.07 6.61
C VAL A 222 32.51 -4.86 5.61
N TRP A 223 32.11 -4.89 4.34
CA TRP A 223 32.87 -5.58 3.29
C TRP A 223 34.25 -4.95 3.05
N MET A 224 34.32 -3.62 3.08
CA MET A 224 35.60 -2.87 2.96
C MET A 224 36.52 -3.15 4.16
N LEU A 225 36.00 -3.21 5.38
CA LEU A 225 36.74 -3.56 6.59
C LEU A 225 37.30 -4.99 6.53
N ILE A 226 36.49 -5.95 6.06
CA ILE A 226 36.95 -7.33 5.88
C ILE A 226 38.03 -7.41 4.80
N GLY A 227 37.91 -6.67 3.71
CA GLY A 227 38.89 -6.59 2.64
C GLY A 227 40.24 -6.03 3.11
N THR A 228 40.22 -4.91 3.82
CA THR A 228 41.43 -4.29 4.39
C THR A 228 42.10 -5.19 5.42
N TRP A 229 41.31 -5.83 6.30
CA TRP A 229 41.85 -6.78 7.29
C TRP A 229 42.52 -7.99 6.63
N ARG A 230 41.92 -8.59 5.60
CA ARG A 230 42.52 -9.67 4.81
C ARG A 230 43.81 -9.24 4.11
N HIS A 231 43.80 -8.02 3.54
CA HIS A 231 44.99 -7.50 2.84
C HIS A 231 46.15 -7.23 3.81
N THR A 232 45.86 -6.67 4.98
CA THR A 232 46.84 -6.41 6.03
C THR A 232 47.43 -7.70 6.59
N ARG A 233 46.63 -8.72 6.84
CA ARG A 233 47.10 -10.05 7.30
C ARG A 233 48.07 -10.69 6.28
N LYS A 234 47.75 -10.63 4.98
CA LYS A 234 48.64 -11.16 3.95
C LYS A 234 50.00 -10.41 3.92
N ARG A 235 50.01 -9.09 4.06
CA ARG A 235 51.25 -8.30 4.12
C ARG A 235 52.13 -8.67 5.31
N VAL A 236 51.52 -8.80 6.50
CA VAL A 236 52.27 -9.18 7.72
C VAL A 236 52.88 -10.58 7.57
N GLN A 237 52.11 -11.54 7.03
CA GLN A 237 52.63 -12.90 6.80
C GLN A 237 53.83 -12.92 5.82
N THR A 238 53.76 -12.14 4.71
CA THR A 238 54.81 -12.06 3.73
C THR A 238 56.09 -11.40 4.32
N GLN A 239 55.92 -10.36 5.14
CA GLN A 239 57.05 -9.73 5.84
C GLN A 239 57.69 -10.66 6.87
N GLN A 240 56.93 -11.40 7.64
CA GLN A 240 57.42 -12.38 8.61
C GLN A 240 58.19 -13.51 7.93
N ALA A 241 57.67 -14.02 6.80
CA ALA A 241 58.40 -15.03 6.00
C ALA A 241 59.77 -14.52 5.50
N LEU A 242 59.83 -13.28 5.01
CA LEU A 242 61.06 -12.68 4.53
C LEU A 242 62.10 -12.47 5.66
N VAL A 243 61.62 -12.01 6.83
CA VAL A 243 62.49 -11.85 8.02
C VAL A 243 62.95 -13.20 8.53
N ALA A 244 62.11 -14.22 8.52
CA ALA A 244 62.49 -15.60 8.93
C ALA A 244 63.57 -16.16 7.99
N GLU A 245 63.46 -15.98 6.67
CA GLU A 245 64.41 -16.40 5.67
C GLU A 245 65.80 -15.74 5.90
N THR A 246 65.82 -14.42 6.09
CA THR A 246 67.05 -13.67 6.33
C THR A 246 67.72 -14.07 7.65
N ASN A 247 66.94 -14.30 8.71
CA ASN A 247 67.48 -14.74 9.98
C ASN A 247 68.01 -16.18 9.93
N PHE A 248 67.30 -17.07 9.22
CA PHE A 248 67.76 -18.44 9.01
C PHE A 248 69.11 -18.47 8.26
N ARG A 249 69.23 -17.70 7.20
CA ARG A 249 70.47 -17.57 6.42
C ARG A 249 71.59 -17.06 7.30
N ARG A 250 71.43 -16.00 8.09
CA ARG A 250 72.44 -15.49 9.02
C ARG A 250 72.81 -16.51 10.09
N ALA A 251 71.83 -17.24 10.63
CA ALA A 251 72.12 -18.29 11.62
C ALA A 251 72.95 -19.42 11.02
N MET A 252 72.64 -19.84 9.79
CA MET A 252 73.51 -20.81 9.08
C MET A 252 74.91 -20.32 8.87
N GLU A 253 75.10 -19.07 8.36
CA GLU A 253 76.43 -18.48 8.17
C GLU A 253 77.22 -18.37 9.46
N ASN A 254 76.55 -18.03 10.58
CA ASN A 254 77.21 -17.95 11.88
C ASN A 254 77.52 -19.31 12.53
N SER A 255 76.80 -20.37 12.16
CA SER A 255 77.06 -21.72 12.65
C SER A 255 78.10 -22.53 11.91
N MET A 256 78.57 -21.99 10.75
CA MET A 256 79.67 -22.66 9.99
C MET A 256 80.98 -22.50 10.70
N LEU A 257 81.62 -23.63 10.96
CA LEU A 257 83.02 -23.66 11.47
C LEU A 257 84.05 -23.37 10.42
N THR A 258 83.63 -23.30 9.16
CA THR A 258 84.52 -23.00 8.03
C THR A 258 84.62 -21.50 7.77
N GLY A 259 85.81 -20.91 7.78
CA GLY A 259 86.03 -19.53 7.46
C GLY A 259 85.74 -19.25 5.97
N MET A 260 84.79 -18.31 5.70
CA MET A 260 84.52 -17.90 4.33
C MET A 260 84.83 -16.43 4.14
N ARG A 261 85.37 -16.09 2.95
CA ARG A 261 85.57 -14.72 2.47
C ARG A 261 85.11 -14.58 1.02
N ALA A 262 84.57 -13.42 0.67
CA ALA A 262 84.24 -13.06 -0.71
C ALA A 262 85.22 -11.91 -1.15
N LEU A 263 85.59 -11.96 -2.40
CA LEU A 263 86.41 -10.92 -3.02
C LEU A 263 85.72 -10.32 -4.22
N ASP A 264 85.97 -9.04 -4.48
CA ASP A 264 85.51 -8.42 -5.74
C ASP A 264 86.50 -8.76 -6.88
N MET A 265 86.21 -8.31 -8.09
CA MET A 265 87.05 -8.55 -9.27
C MET A 265 88.44 -7.87 -9.18
N GLN A 266 88.65 -6.96 -8.26
CA GLN A 266 89.89 -6.26 -7.96
C GLN A 266 90.63 -6.93 -6.81
N GLY A 267 90.12 -8.08 -6.29
CA GLY A 267 90.78 -8.78 -5.22
C GLY A 267 90.54 -8.20 -3.82
N ARG A 268 89.63 -7.30 -3.64
CA ARG A 268 89.29 -6.65 -2.38
C ARG A 268 88.29 -7.51 -1.61
N ILE A 269 88.46 -7.67 -0.32
CA ILE A 269 87.54 -8.41 0.51
C ILE A 269 86.23 -7.63 0.60
N THR A 270 85.08 -8.26 0.21
CA THR A 270 83.79 -7.69 0.26
C THR A 270 82.91 -8.27 1.39
N TYR A 271 83.30 -9.47 1.88
CA TYR A 271 82.55 -10.14 2.94
C TYR A 271 83.47 -11.13 3.65
N VAL A 272 83.33 -11.31 4.96
CA VAL A 272 83.89 -12.36 5.77
C VAL A 272 82.81 -12.89 6.78
N ASN A 273 82.82 -14.19 7.02
CA ASN A 273 81.93 -14.75 8.06
C ASN A 273 82.62 -14.72 9.44
N PRO A 274 81.85 -14.84 10.56
CA PRO A 274 82.40 -14.82 11.91
C PRO A 274 83.49 -15.92 12.14
N ALA A 275 83.36 -17.09 11.51
CA ALA A 275 84.34 -18.14 11.58
C ALA A 275 85.66 -17.75 11.00
N PHE A 276 85.69 -17.03 9.88
CA PHE A 276 86.94 -16.51 9.28
C PHE A 276 87.58 -15.47 10.19
N CYS A 277 86.82 -14.60 10.82
CA CYS A 277 87.36 -13.63 11.78
C CYS A 277 88.00 -14.36 12.99
N SER A 278 87.29 -15.40 13.53
CA SER A 278 87.85 -16.19 14.65
C SER A 278 89.11 -16.98 14.31
N MET A 279 89.19 -17.49 13.08
CA MET A 279 90.35 -18.27 12.61
C MET A 279 91.58 -17.37 12.33
N THR A 280 91.33 -16.15 11.85
CA THR A 280 92.41 -15.22 11.49
C THR A 280 92.78 -14.26 12.62
N GLY A 281 91.90 -14.11 13.62
CA GLY A 281 92.08 -13.17 14.71
C GLY A 281 91.84 -11.70 14.33
N TRP A 282 91.30 -11.44 13.13
CA TRP A 282 90.97 -10.10 12.65
C TRP A 282 89.41 -9.91 12.61
N THR A 283 89.01 -8.69 12.89
CA THR A 283 87.56 -8.33 12.83
C THR A 283 87.16 -8.07 11.39
N GLU A 284 85.83 -8.21 11.11
CA GLU A 284 85.21 -7.90 9.83
C GLU A 284 85.58 -6.47 9.35
N ALA A 285 85.46 -5.50 10.27
CA ALA A 285 85.81 -4.10 9.94
C ALA A 285 87.25 -3.85 9.55
N GLU A 286 88.17 -4.67 10.00
CA GLU A 286 89.57 -4.59 9.67
C GLU A 286 89.91 -5.31 8.36
N LEU A 287 89.11 -6.28 7.96
CA LEU A 287 89.36 -7.11 6.78
C LEU A 287 88.60 -6.62 5.55
N VAL A 288 87.32 -6.20 5.70
CA VAL A 288 86.53 -5.73 4.57
C VAL A 288 87.14 -4.46 3.96
N GLY A 289 87.30 -4.48 2.63
CA GLY A 289 87.89 -3.38 1.86
C GLY A 289 89.39 -3.53 1.63
N ARG A 290 90.04 -4.50 2.25
CA ARG A 290 91.48 -4.74 2.03
C ARG A 290 91.77 -5.57 0.77
N THR A 291 92.90 -5.31 0.16
CA THR A 291 93.48 -6.07 -0.95
C THR A 291 94.78 -6.77 -0.49
N ALA A 292 95.25 -7.72 -1.28
CA ALA A 292 96.50 -8.38 -1.00
C ALA A 292 97.72 -7.36 -1.02
N PRO A 293 98.69 -7.52 -0.12
CA PRO A 293 98.85 -8.59 0.84
C PRO A 293 97.89 -8.44 2.05
N PHE A 294 97.22 -9.54 2.43
CA PHE A 294 96.30 -9.53 3.53
C PHE A 294 96.99 -9.59 4.90
N PRO A 295 96.48 -8.95 5.95
CA PRO A 295 97.08 -8.85 7.25
C PRO A 295 97.27 -10.22 7.98
N TYR A 296 96.54 -11.25 7.58
CA TYR A 296 96.62 -12.61 8.12
C TYR A 296 97.54 -13.54 7.34
N TRP A 297 98.23 -13.02 6.32
CA TRP A 297 99.29 -13.78 5.64
C TRP A 297 100.62 -13.73 6.45
N PRO A 298 101.34 -14.85 6.44
CA PRO A 298 102.64 -14.88 7.11
C PRO A 298 103.66 -13.98 6.50
#